data_afd2a1cb8b538c567018ee3f528b1f2d
#
_entry.id   afd2a1cb8b538c567018ee3f528b1f2d
#
_cell.length_a   1.000
_cell.length_b   1.000
_cell.length_c   1.000
_cell.angle_alpha   90.00
_cell.angle_beta   90.00
_cell.angle_gamma   90.00
#
_symmetry.space_group_name_H-M   'P 1'
#
loop_
_entity.id
_entity.type
_entity.pdbx_description
1 polymer ?
#
loop_
_entity_poly.entity_id
_entity_poly.type
_entity_poly.pdbx_seq_one_letter_code
_entity_poly.pdbx_strand_id
1 'polypeptide(L)'
;MYKRQDLARDFAGYLGVNLRIVEVNNDIDTAIGRLQSGKYDLLAVSLTQTPERNEQLRFSKPLFQTREVLVQNKNSQPIKDMAQLDGKEIYIPKSATSYKKVLQQIQDSLNIHIYITEIEHYSYEDLLHLVETGEINYTVIDENIAQASSYSMKNLDIALKLKEDISVSWATHSDASLLSSEINNWLEEIRKNGKLNYLYKRYFGKHPAVPHNTTKYTLIKKGDISPFDKLFRKESKKLGWDWRLLAALVYTESQFDPYAESEVGAYGLMQIIPETADHFNVGNYFEPDSNVYVGTEYLHYLDRYFSSQPIDSSERLKFVLAAYNAGPGHVLDAIRLANKYGKDATLWDNNVDYYLLHKNEPEYYRDPLSKNGYCNGRQTYKYVRQVLETYNNYKNIKQ
;
A
#
# COMPACT_ATOMS: atom_id res chain seq x y z
N MET A 1 1.25 -9.62 -10.93
CA MET A 1 2.30 -9.00 -11.75
C MET A 1 2.67 -7.59 -11.28
N TYR A 2 1.73 -6.69 -11.01
CA TYR A 2 2.01 -5.31 -10.58
C TYR A 2 2.67 -5.16 -9.21
N LYS A 3 2.57 -6.15 -8.34
CA LYS A 3 2.96 -6.11 -6.91
C LYS A 3 4.46 -5.87 -6.64
N ARG A 4 5.35 -6.21 -7.59
CA ARG A 4 6.82 -6.11 -7.43
C ARG A 4 7.40 -4.85 -8.05
N GLN A 5 6.64 -4.22 -8.95
CA GLN A 5 7.07 -3.02 -9.65
C GLN A 5 7.13 -1.79 -8.74
N ASP A 6 6.27 -1.74 -7.70
CA ASP A 6 6.24 -0.60 -6.78
C ASP A 6 7.54 -0.53 -5.95
N LEU A 7 8.02 -1.66 -5.42
CA LEU A 7 9.31 -1.72 -4.74
C LEU A 7 10.48 -1.35 -5.67
N ALA A 8 10.45 -1.82 -6.92
CA ALA A 8 11.50 -1.50 -7.89
C ALA A 8 11.49 -0.01 -8.28
N ARG A 9 10.31 0.61 -8.40
CA ARG A 9 10.17 2.06 -8.63
C ARG A 9 10.67 2.86 -7.44
N ASP A 10 10.33 2.44 -6.23
CA ASP A 10 10.78 3.08 -5.01
C ASP A 10 12.31 3.05 -4.87
N PHE A 11 12.91 1.89 -5.14
CA PHE A 11 14.38 1.75 -5.13
C PHE A 11 15.05 2.60 -6.23
N ALA A 12 14.48 2.66 -7.43
CA ALA A 12 15.01 3.52 -8.49
C ALA A 12 14.91 5.01 -8.12
N GLY A 13 13.82 5.41 -7.46
CA GLY A 13 13.66 6.75 -6.88
C GLY A 13 14.72 7.05 -5.81
N TYR A 14 14.98 6.12 -4.91
CA TYR A 14 16.04 6.21 -3.91
C TYR A 14 17.43 6.43 -4.53
N LEU A 15 17.72 5.73 -5.64
CA LEU A 15 18.98 5.91 -6.38
C LEU A 15 19.01 7.15 -7.28
N GLY A 16 17.87 7.82 -7.53
CA GLY A 16 17.77 8.92 -8.48
C GLY A 16 17.96 8.51 -9.94
N VAL A 17 17.59 7.27 -10.32
CA VAL A 17 17.78 6.73 -11.67
C VAL A 17 16.46 6.37 -12.35
N ASN A 18 16.48 6.32 -13.70
CA ASN A 18 15.34 5.84 -14.47
C ASN A 18 15.25 4.31 -14.43
N LEU A 19 14.05 3.80 -14.17
CA LEU A 19 13.78 2.36 -14.12
C LEU A 19 13.30 1.84 -15.48
N ARG A 20 13.95 0.78 -15.97
CA ARG A 20 13.46 -0.01 -17.10
C ARG A 20 13.05 -1.40 -16.61
N ILE A 21 11.77 -1.70 -16.65
CA ILE A 21 11.23 -3.00 -16.25
C ILE A 21 11.16 -3.92 -17.46
N VAL A 22 11.69 -5.13 -17.32
CA VAL A 22 11.57 -6.20 -18.29
C VAL A 22 10.90 -7.39 -17.61
N GLU A 23 9.82 -7.88 -18.19
CA GLU A 23 9.08 -9.01 -17.65
C GLU A 23 9.86 -10.31 -17.79
N VAL A 24 9.89 -11.06 -16.69
CA VAL A 24 10.39 -12.43 -16.65
C VAL A 24 9.19 -13.36 -16.75
N ASN A 25 8.91 -13.90 -17.92
CA ASN A 25 7.78 -14.79 -18.21
C ASN A 25 7.99 -16.19 -17.58
N ASN A 26 7.99 -16.26 -16.24
CA ASN A 26 8.17 -17.49 -15.42
C ASN A 26 9.44 -18.31 -15.73
N ASP A 27 10.34 -17.81 -16.57
CA ASP A 27 11.62 -18.43 -16.89
C ASP A 27 12.74 -17.78 -16.07
N ILE A 28 12.87 -18.26 -14.84
CA ILE A 28 13.84 -17.74 -13.86
C ILE A 28 15.26 -18.05 -14.32
N ASP A 29 15.53 -19.21 -14.93
CA ASP A 29 16.88 -19.60 -15.34
C ASP A 29 17.38 -18.71 -16.49
N THR A 30 16.53 -18.41 -17.47
CA THR A 30 16.87 -17.40 -18.50
C THR A 30 17.09 -16.02 -17.88
N ALA A 31 16.31 -15.62 -16.88
CA ALA A 31 16.51 -14.34 -16.21
C ALA A 31 17.82 -14.28 -15.44
N ILE A 32 18.23 -15.36 -14.77
CA ILE A 32 19.54 -15.49 -14.11
C ILE A 32 20.65 -15.37 -15.15
N GLY A 33 20.55 -16.09 -16.27
CA GLY A 33 21.55 -15.99 -17.35
C GLY A 33 21.69 -14.57 -17.93
N ARG A 34 20.59 -13.83 -18.03
CA ARG A 34 20.61 -12.42 -18.46
C ARG A 34 21.23 -11.49 -17.42
N LEU A 35 21.02 -11.75 -16.13
CA LEU A 35 21.68 -11.03 -15.06
C LEU A 35 23.20 -11.29 -15.07
N GLN A 36 23.61 -12.55 -15.21
CA GLN A 36 25.02 -12.95 -15.30
C GLN A 36 25.73 -12.38 -16.53
N SER A 37 25.02 -12.21 -17.64
CA SER A 37 25.56 -11.58 -18.86
C SER A 37 25.55 -10.06 -18.84
N GLY A 38 25.15 -9.42 -17.73
CA GLY A 38 25.07 -7.97 -17.59
C GLY A 38 23.97 -7.30 -18.41
N LYS A 39 22.99 -8.06 -18.93
CA LYS A 39 21.81 -7.51 -19.61
C LYS A 39 20.76 -6.96 -18.64
N TYR A 40 20.78 -7.45 -17.42
CA TYR A 40 19.98 -6.97 -16.30
C TYR A 40 20.90 -6.56 -15.16
N ASP A 41 20.53 -5.51 -14.44
CA ASP A 41 21.25 -5.05 -13.25
C ASP A 41 20.72 -5.74 -11.99
N LEU A 42 19.41 -6.06 -11.98
CA LEU A 42 18.69 -6.52 -10.82
C LEU A 42 17.57 -7.50 -11.21
N LEU A 43 17.47 -8.60 -10.48
CA LEU A 43 16.29 -9.46 -10.46
C LEU A 43 15.41 -9.08 -9.26
N ALA A 44 14.42 -8.23 -9.50
CA ALA A 44 13.42 -7.81 -8.52
C ALA A 44 12.24 -8.79 -8.47
N VAL A 45 12.53 -10.09 -8.39
CA VAL A 45 11.54 -11.16 -8.28
C VAL A 45 11.62 -11.83 -6.89
N SER A 46 10.56 -12.54 -6.48
CA SER A 46 10.63 -13.37 -5.26
C SER A 46 11.53 -14.57 -5.53
N LEU A 47 12.80 -14.41 -5.26
CA LEU A 47 13.78 -15.47 -5.49
C LEU A 47 14.19 -16.09 -4.15
N THR A 48 13.93 -17.39 -4.04
CA THR A 48 14.40 -18.17 -2.88
C THR A 48 15.90 -18.32 -2.96
N GLN A 49 16.59 -18.05 -1.86
CA GLN A 49 18.02 -18.31 -1.72
C GLN A 49 18.25 -19.83 -1.63
N THR A 50 19.07 -20.36 -2.52
CA THR A 50 19.55 -21.73 -2.45
C THR A 50 21.08 -21.75 -2.51
N PRO A 51 21.75 -22.79 -1.98
CA PRO A 51 23.21 -22.88 -2.06
C PRO A 51 23.75 -22.68 -3.48
N GLU A 52 23.13 -23.30 -4.46
CA GLU A 52 23.57 -23.24 -5.87
C GLU A 52 23.42 -21.82 -6.44
N ARG A 53 22.36 -21.09 -6.05
CA ARG A 53 22.15 -19.70 -6.48
C ARG A 53 23.09 -18.73 -5.78
N ASN A 54 23.47 -19.01 -4.52
CA ASN A 54 24.42 -18.19 -3.77
C ASN A 54 25.82 -18.21 -4.36
N GLU A 55 26.19 -19.27 -5.08
CA GLU A 55 27.47 -19.34 -5.81
C GLU A 55 27.48 -18.42 -7.04
N GLN A 56 26.32 -18.16 -7.63
CA GLN A 56 26.18 -17.47 -8.90
C GLN A 56 25.70 -16.04 -8.78
N LEU A 57 25.00 -15.71 -7.71
CA LEU A 57 24.28 -14.46 -7.50
C LEU A 57 24.61 -13.85 -6.15
N ARG A 58 24.54 -12.54 -6.07
CA ARG A 58 24.57 -11.82 -4.81
C ARG A 58 23.16 -11.45 -4.39
N PHE A 59 22.69 -12.01 -3.28
CA PHE A 59 21.37 -11.73 -2.73
C PHE A 59 21.38 -10.51 -1.81
N SER A 60 20.28 -9.75 -1.85
CA SER A 60 19.98 -8.74 -0.84
C SER A 60 19.65 -9.37 0.51
N LYS A 61 19.60 -8.56 1.58
CA LYS A 61 18.87 -8.93 2.79
C LYS A 61 17.44 -9.35 2.40
N PRO A 62 16.82 -10.32 3.11
CA PRO A 62 15.48 -10.77 2.76
C PRO A 62 14.48 -9.60 2.77
N LEU A 63 13.62 -9.49 1.78
CA LEU A 63 12.49 -8.56 1.79
C LEU A 63 11.48 -8.99 2.85
N PHE A 64 11.16 -10.29 2.85
CA PHE A 64 10.28 -10.93 3.84
C PHE A 64 10.64 -12.42 3.95
N GLN A 65 10.07 -13.05 4.94
CA GLN A 65 10.10 -14.52 5.09
C GLN A 65 8.74 -15.09 4.75
N THR A 66 8.74 -16.30 4.19
CA THR A 66 7.54 -17.06 3.85
C THR A 66 7.74 -18.53 4.19
N ARG A 67 6.77 -19.35 3.86
CA ARG A 67 6.78 -20.82 4.00
C ARG A 67 6.24 -21.43 2.72
N GLU A 68 6.64 -22.64 2.40
CA GLU A 68 5.97 -23.42 1.36
C GLU A 68 4.86 -24.23 2.03
N VAL A 69 3.65 -24.11 1.48
CA VAL A 69 2.46 -24.78 2.01
C VAL A 69 1.82 -25.68 0.95
N LEU A 70 1.26 -26.79 1.40
CA LEU A 70 0.33 -27.57 0.58
C LEU A 70 -0.97 -26.78 0.46
N VAL A 71 -1.42 -26.57 -0.76
CA VAL A 71 -2.74 -26.02 -1.03
C VAL A 71 -3.66 -27.14 -1.49
N GLN A 72 -4.79 -27.26 -0.85
CA GLN A 72 -5.78 -28.30 -1.08
C GLN A 72 -7.20 -27.74 -1.01
N ASN A 73 -8.17 -28.47 -1.57
CA ASN A 73 -9.57 -28.06 -1.52
C ASN A 73 -10.19 -28.48 -0.18
N LYS A 74 -10.85 -27.56 0.54
CA LYS A 74 -11.52 -27.81 1.83
C LYS A 74 -12.62 -28.87 1.75
N ASN A 75 -13.22 -29.06 0.58
CA ASN A 75 -14.30 -30.01 0.37
C ASN A 75 -13.79 -31.44 0.11
N SER A 76 -12.47 -31.62 -0.11
CA SER A 76 -11.81 -32.91 -0.15
C SER A 76 -11.40 -33.36 1.26
N GLN A 77 -10.95 -34.61 1.39
CA GLN A 77 -10.36 -35.06 2.66
C GLN A 77 -9.01 -34.35 2.86
N PRO A 78 -8.90 -33.41 3.83
CA PRO A 78 -7.70 -32.61 3.96
C PRO A 78 -6.56 -33.44 4.53
N ILE A 79 -5.39 -33.34 3.89
CA ILE A 79 -4.12 -33.85 4.40
C ILE A 79 -3.66 -32.94 5.54
N LYS A 80 -3.36 -33.52 6.68
CA LYS A 80 -2.95 -32.78 7.89
C LYS A 80 -1.52 -33.08 8.33
N ASP A 81 -0.93 -34.14 7.76
CA ASP A 81 0.42 -34.59 8.07
C ASP A 81 1.14 -34.96 6.76
N MET A 82 2.46 -34.72 6.72
CA MET A 82 3.28 -34.97 5.54
C MET A 82 3.30 -36.46 5.15
N ALA A 83 3.18 -37.40 6.11
CA ALA A 83 3.13 -38.83 5.82
C ALA A 83 1.90 -39.23 4.98
N GLN A 84 0.82 -38.44 5.05
CA GLN A 84 -0.39 -38.67 4.23
C GLN A 84 -0.22 -38.29 2.76
N LEU A 85 0.93 -37.69 2.40
CA LEU A 85 1.29 -37.40 1.02
C LEU A 85 1.69 -38.66 0.24
N ASP A 86 1.86 -39.80 0.92
CA ASP A 86 2.17 -41.08 0.26
C ASP A 86 1.12 -41.43 -0.79
N GLY A 87 1.61 -41.72 -1.98
CA GLY A 87 0.75 -42.06 -3.16
C GLY A 87 -0.09 -40.89 -3.69
N LYS A 88 0.16 -39.64 -3.25
CA LYS A 88 -0.60 -38.48 -3.76
C LYS A 88 0.09 -37.84 -4.97
N GLU A 89 -0.73 -37.31 -5.87
CA GLU A 89 -0.26 -36.52 -7.01
C GLU A 89 -0.32 -35.04 -6.68
N ILE A 90 0.84 -34.36 -6.81
CA ILE A 90 0.99 -32.94 -6.52
C ILE A 90 1.44 -32.22 -7.78
N TYR A 91 0.69 -31.21 -8.18
CA TYR A 91 0.93 -30.42 -9.37
C TYR A 91 1.75 -29.17 -9.01
N ILE A 92 2.83 -28.92 -9.76
CA ILE A 92 3.68 -27.73 -9.58
C ILE A 92 4.02 -27.10 -10.93
N PRO A 93 4.27 -25.78 -11.02
CA PRO A 93 4.82 -25.20 -12.24
C PRO A 93 6.21 -25.78 -12.54
N LYS A 94 6.51 -26.08 -13.80
CA LYS A 94 7.83 -26.59 -14.21
C LYS A 94 8.99 -25.70 -13.78
N SER A 95 8.77 -24.39 -13.73
CA SER A 95 9.77 -23.40 -13.26
C SER A 95 10.00 -23.39 -11.73
N ALA A 96 9.15 -24.09 -10.96
CA ALA A 96 9.20 -24.07 -9.49
C ALA A 96 10.14 -25.13 -8.93
N THR A 97 11.43 -25.04 -9.26
CA THR A 97 12.45 -26.01 -8.84
C THR A 97 12.59 -26.13 -7.33
N SER A 98 12.30 -25.05 -6.55
CA SER A 98 12.31 -25.10 -5.08
C SER A 98 11.24 -26.04 -4.54
N TYR A 99 10.02 -25.98 -5.07
CA TYR A 99 8.90 -26.83 -4.63
C TYR A 99 9.18 -28.30 -4.92
N LYS A 100 9.74 -28.59 -6.10
CA LYS A 100 10.17 -29.95 -6.45
C LYS A 100 11.19 -30.50 -5.46
N LYS A 101 12.24 -29.69 -5.11
CA LYS A 101 13.24 -30.10 -4.13
C LYS A 101 12.64 -30.38 -2.75
N VAL A 102 11.70 -29.56 -2.29
CA VAL A 102 11.04 -29.77 -1.00
C VAL A 102 10.23 -31.07 -0.99
N LEU A 103 9.46 -31.33 -2.03
CA LEU A 103 8.70 -32.58 -2.16
C LEU A 103 9.64 -33.80 -2.20
N GLN A 104 10.76 -33.73 -2.91
CA GLN A 104 11.77 -34.78 -2.92
C GLN A 104 12.40 -34.99 -1.54
N GLN A 105 12.74 -33.92 -0.82
CA GLN A 105 13.27 -34.03 0.56
C GLN A 105 12.26 -34.69 1.52
N ILE A 106 10.96 -34.40 1.36
CA ILE A 106 9.91 -35.04 2.16
C ILE A 106 9.82 -36.55 1.80
N GLN A 107 9.85 -36.91 0.52
CA GLN A 107 9.88 -38.30 0.08
C GLN A 107 11.05 -39.08 0.72
N ASP A 108 12.26 -38.50 0.63
CA ASP A 108 13.47 -39.14 1.15
C ASP A 108 13.43 -39.25 2.67
N SER A 109 12.99 -38.22 3.39
CA SER A 109 12.98 -38.18 4.86
C SER A 109 11.95 -39.11 5.49
N LEU A 110 10.79 -39.27 4.86
CA LEU A 110 9.66 -40.07 5.36
C LEU A 110 9.58 -41.44 4.69
N ASN A 111 10.43 -41.73 3.71
CA ASN A 111 10.39 -42.93 2.87
C ASN A 111 9.00 -43.20 2.27
N ILE A 112 8.41 -42.14 1.68
CA ILE A 112 7.11 -42.17 1.01
C ILE A 112 7.27 -41.87 -0.48
N HIS A 113 6.23 -42.13 -1.27
CA HIS A 113 6.23 -41.86 -2.70
C HIS A 113 5.19 -40.79 -3.07
N ILE A 114 5.67 -39.63 -3.61
CA ILE A 114 4.80 -38.55 -4.09
C ILE A 114 4.92 -38.47 -5.61
N TYR A 115 3.78 -38.47 -6.32
CA TYR A 115 3.76 -38.22 -7.76
C TYR A 115 3.81 -36.74 -8.04
N ILE A 116 4.98 -36.24 -8.50
CA ILE A 116 5.18 -34.83 -8.80
C ILE A 116 4.92 -34.57 -10.28
N THR A 117 3.85 -33.85 -10.59
CA THR A 117 3.47 -33.51 -11.96
C THR A 117 3.81 -32.04 -12.25
N GLU A 118 4.80 -31.86 -13.13
CA GLU A 118 5.25 -30.54 -13.57
C GLU A 118 4.40 -30.06 -14.76
N ILE A 119 3.74 -28.89 -14.61
CA ILE A 119 2.90 -28.31 -15.67
C ILE A 119 3.60 -27.11 -16.29
N GLU A 120 3.64 -27.09 -17.64
CA GLU A 120 4.14 -25.95 -18.41
C GLU A 120 3.02 -24.91 -18.63
N HIS A 121 3.41 -23.65 -18.74
CA HIS A 121 2.54 -22.51 -19.06
C HIS A 121 1.43 -22.17 -18.04
N TYR A 122 1.41 -22.81 -16.88
CA TYR A 122 0.51 -22.46 -15.78
C TYR A 122 1.19 -21.56 -14.76
N SER A 123 0.51 -20.49 -14.36
CA SER A 123 0.92 -19.62 -13.26
C SER A 123 0.51 -20.23 -11.91
N TYR A 124 1.00 -19.64 -10.83
CA TYR A 124 0.55 -20.02 -9.48
C TYR A 124 -0.94 -19.77 -9.27
N GLU A 125 -1.45 -18.68 -9.84
CA GLU A 125 -2.87 -18.33 -9.80
C GLU A 125 -3.74 -19.36 -10.54
N ASP A 126 -3.26 -19.86 -11.67
CA ASP A 126 -3.97 -20.93 -12.43
C ASP A 126 -4.07 -22.22 -11.60
N LEU A 127 -2.98 -22.65 -10.97
CA LEU A 127 -2.99 -23.85 -10.12
C LEU A 127 -3.89 -23.69 -8.90
N LEU A 128 -3.90 -22.50 -8.27
CA LEU A 128 -4.83 -22.21 -7.18
C LEU A 128 -6.30 -22.31 -7.63
N HIS A 129 -6.58 -21.83 -8.85
CA HIS A 129 -7.92 -21.93 -9.42
C HIS A 129 -8.33 -23.38 -9.66
N LEU A 130 -7.43 -24.21 -10.20
CA LEU A 130 -7.69 -25.64 -10.42
C LEU A 130 -7.94 -26.37 -9.09
N VAL A 131 -7.24 -26.01 -8.01
CA VAL A 131 -7.52 -26.56 -6.68
C VAL A 131 -8.86 -26.06 -6.15
N GLU A 132 -9.18 -24.77 -6.31
CA GLU A 132 -10.46 -24.18 -5.88
C GLU A 132 -11.65 -24.85 -6.55
N THR A 133 -11.55 -25.17 -7.86
CA THR A 133 -12.59 -25.85 -8.64
C THR A 133 -12.63 -27.36 -8.40
N GLY A 134 -11.56 -27.93 -7.82
CA GLY A 134 -11.44 -29.38 -7.60
C GLY A 134 -10.95 -30.16 -8.82
N GLU A 135 -10.44 -29.49 -9.85
CA GLU A 135 -9.86 -30.13 -11.04
C GLU A 135 -8.53 -30.81 -10.73
N ILE A 136 -7.75 -30.24 -9.78
CA ILE A 136 -6.61 -30.89 -9.15
C ILE A 136 -6.80 -30.90 -7.63
N ASN A 137 -6.20 -31.85 -6.94
CA ASN A 137 -6.36 -31.95 -5.49
C ASN A 137 -5.33 -31.14 -4.72
N TYR A 138 -4.09 -31.10 -5.20
CA TYR A 138 -2.95 -30.56 -4.44
C TYR A 138 -2.00 -29.78 -5.31
N THR A 139 -1.54 -28.62 -4.79
CA THR A 139 -0.40 -27.87 -5.31
C THR A 139 0.47 -27.36 -4.15
N VAL A 140 1.67 -26.90 -4.45
CA VAL A 140 2.59 -26.26 -3.48
C VAL A 140 2.80 -24.81 -3.89
N ILE A 141 2.66 -23.90 -2.92
CA ILE A 141 2.81 -22.46 -3.16
C ILE A 141 3.36 -21.80 -1.89
N ASP A 142 3.97 -20.63 -2.03
CA ASP A 142 4.36 -19.77 -0.90
C ASP A 142 3.14 -19.32 -0.11
N GLU A 143 3.20 -19.43 1.24
CA GLU A 143 2.09 -19.16 2.15
C GLU A 143 1.47 -17.77 1.94
N ASN A 144 2.29 -16.74 1.75
CA ASN A 144 1.81 -15.37 1.53
C ASN A 144 0.97 -15.22 0.25
N ILE A 145 1.31 -15.94 -0.82
CA ILE A 145 0.55 -15.96 -2.08
C ILE A 145 -0.75 -16.74 -1.87
N ALA A 146 -0.65 -17.93 -1.29
CA ALA A 146 -1.80 -18.79 -1.02
C ALA A 146 -2.80 -18.09 -0.07
N GLN A 147 -2.31 -17.41 0.97
CA GLN A 147 -3.13 -16.67 1.91
C GLN A 147 -3.84 -15.48 1.24
N ALA A 148 -3.13 -14.69 0.42
CA ALA A 148 -3.73 -13.59 -0.32
C ALA A 148 -4.84 -14.07 -1.26
N SER A 149 -4.65 -15.21 -1.93
CA SER A 149 -5.65 -15.82 -2.81
C SER A 149 -6.84 -16.41 -2.05
N SER A 150 -6.63 -16.96 -0.85
CA SER A 150 -7.69 -17.55 -0.02
C SER A 150 -8.75 -16.53 0.45
N TYR A 151 -8.48 -15.23 0.33
CA TYR A 151 -9.48 -14.19 0.62
C TYR A 151 -10.59 -14.14 -0.44
N SER A 152 -10.29 -14.46 -1.69
CA SER A 152 -11.25 -14.55 -2.79
C SER A 152 -11.67 -16.00 -3.07
N MET A 153 -10.77 -16.97 -2.94
CA MET A 153 -10.97 -18.40 -3.16
C MET A 153 -11.28 -19.09 -1.82
N LYS A 154 -12.58 -19.34 -1.54
CA LYS A 154 -13.03 -19.75 -0.20
C LYS A 154 -12.80 -21.23 0.12
N ASN A 155 -12.64 -22.06 -0.91
CA ASN A 155 -12.46 -23.50 -0.75
C ASN A 155 -10.99 -23.92 -0.59
N LEU A 156 -10.04 -22.99 -0.60
CA LEU A 156 -8.63 -23.31 -0.40
C LEU A 156 -8.30 -23.53 1.08
N ASP A 157 -7.68 -24.67 1.39
CA ASP A 157 -7.03 -24.96 2.67
C ASP A 157 -5.50 -24.91 2.47
N ILE A 158 -4.82 -24.19 3.36
CA ILE A 158 -3.37 -23.92 3.34
C ILE A 158 -2.71 -24.26 4.67
N ALA A 159 -3.34 -25.12 5.48
CA ALA A 159 -2.90 -25.40 6.86
C ALA A 159 -1.61 -26.22 6.93
N LEU A 160 -1.35 -27.11 5.96
CA LEU A 160 -0.16 -27.97 6.00
C LEU A 160 1.07 -27.23 5.47
N LYS A 161 2.03 -26.98 6.36
CA LYS A 161 3.33 -26.38 6.03
C LYS A 161 4.30 -27.49 5.63
N LEU A 162 4.96 -27.31 4.50
CA LEU A 162 5.95 -28.23 3.97
C LEU A 162 7.39 -27.80 4.29
N LYS A 163 7.64 -26.50 4.30
CA LYS A 163 8.92 -25.91 4.64
C LYS A 163 8.73 -24.55 5.29
N GLU A 164 9.49 -24.30 6.34
CA GLU A 164 9.49 -23.02 7.08
C GLU A 164 10.74 -22.18 6.75
N ASP A 165 10.73 -20.93 7.18
CA ASP A 165 11.87 -20.00 7.15
C ASP A 165 12.50 -19.76 5.76
N ILE A 166 11.65 -19.58 4.74
CA ILE A 166 12.12 -19.27 3.39
C ILE A 166 12.31 -17.76 3.26
N SER A 167 13.55 -17.36 3.05
CA SER A 167 13.91 -15.98 2.78
C SER A 167 13.68 -15.63 1.31
N VAL A 168 12.89 -14.61 1.06
CA VAL A 168 12.65 -14.04 -0.27
C VAL A 168 13.47 -12.78 -0.44
N SER A 169 14.35 -12.76 -1.44
CA SER A 169 15.32 -11.70 -1.67
C SER A 169 15.37 -11.29 -3.13
N TRP A 170 15.88 -10.10 -3.38
CA TRP A 170 16.34 -9.70 -4.72
C TRP A 170 17.74 -10.21 -4.98
N ALA A 171 18.11 -10.29 -6.26
CA ALA A 171 19.44 -10.74 -6.64
C ALA A 171 20.08 -9.80 -7.67
N THR A 172 21.38 -9.58 -7.50
CA THR A 172 22.26 -8.88 -8.43
C THR A 172 23.34 -9.82 -8.96
N HIS A 173 24.09 -9.37 -9.96
CA HIS A 173 25.31 -10.06 -10.37
C HIS A 173 26.26 -10.23 -9.18
N SER A 174 27.01 -11.33 -9.13
CA SER A 174 27.95 -11.64 -8.04
C SER A 174 28.93 -10.50 -7.75
N ASP A 175 29.40 -9.80 -8.78
CA ASP A 175 30.37 -8.70 -8.69
C ASP A 175 29.74 -7.34 -8.39
N ALA A 176 28.41 -7.21 -8.42
CA ALA A 176 27.71 -5.96 -8.19
C ALA A 176 27.63 -5.58 -6.70
N SER A 177 28.76 -5.44 -6.04
CA SER A 177 28.87 -5.20 -4.59
C SER A 177 28.25 -3.85 -4.18
N LEU A 178 28.46 -2.78 -4.97
CA LEU A 178 27.91 -1.46 -4.69
C LEU A 178 26.38 -1.45 -4.79
N LEU A 179 25.82 -1.98 -5.88
CA LEU A 179 24.38 -2.06 -6.06
C LEU A 179 23.71 -2.90 -4.96
N SER A 180 24.31 -4.03 -4.60
CA SER A 180 23.85 -4.87 -3.49
C SER A 180 23.88 -4.15 -2.14
N SER A 181 24.92 -3.33 -1.89
CA SER A 181 25.01 -2.50 -0.69
C SER A 181 23.87 -1.46 -0.66
N GLU A 182 23.65 -0.76 -1.77
CA GLU A 182 22.57 0.25 -1.86
C GLU A 182 21.17 -0.37 -1.72
N ILE A 183 20.93 -1.56 -2.28
CA ILE A 183 19.67 -2.28 -2.03
C ILE A 183 19.50 -2.54 -0.53
N ASN A 184 20.54 -2.96 0.17
CA ASN A 184 20.47 -3.27 1.60
C ASN A 184 20.26 -2.01 2.45
N ASN A 185 20.90 -0.88 2.12
CA ASN A 185 20.72 0.40 2.79
C ASN A 185 19.26 0.88 2.62
N TRP A 186 18.76 0.86 1.40
CA TRP A 186 17.38 1.19 1.11
C TRP A 186 16.38 0.25 1.83
N LEU A 187 16.63 -1.07 1.86
CA LEU A 187 15.78 -2.02 2.58
C LEU A 187 15.74 -1.74 4.09
N GLU A 188 16.84 -1.32 4.69
CA GLU A 188 16.87 -0.91 6.10
C GLU A 188 16.04 0.34 6.34
N GLU A 189 16.15 1.33 5.44
CA GLU A 189 15.35 2.56 5.52
C GLU A 189 13.86 2.26 5.42
N ILE A 190 13.40 1.53 4.39
CA ILE A 190 11.98 1.24 4.19
C ILE A 190 11.40 0.26 5.23
N ARG A 191 12.26 -0.49 5.95
CA ARG A 191 11.86 -1.24 7.15
C ARG A 191 11.65 -0.32 8.34
N LYS A 192 12.61 0.57 8.59
CA LYS A 192 12.58 1.47 9.72
C LYS A 192 11.38 2.42 9.67
N ASN A 193 11.06 2.94 8.48
CA ASN A 193 9.90 3.83 8.30
C ASN A 193 8.56 3.08 8.13
N GLY A 194 8.56 1.73 8.08
CA GLY A 194 7.36 0.91 7.98
C GLY A 194 6.83 0.70 6.55
N LYS A 195 7.45 1.31 5.53
CA LYS A 195 7.01 1.22 4.12
C LYS A 195 7.02 -0.21 3.60
N LEU A 196 8.05 -1.02 3.96
CA LEU A 196 8.11 -2.41 3.54
C LEU A 196 6.92 -3.23 4.08
N ASN A 197 6.57 -3.04 5.37
CA ASN A 197 5.41 -3.71 5.99
C ASN A 197 4.09 -3.24 5.38
N TYR A 198 3.96 -1.94 5.10
CA TYR A 198 2.82 -1.36 4.39
C TYR A 198 2.63 -2.03 3.02
N LEU A 199 3.67 -2.10 2.18
CA LEU A 199 3.62 -2.73 0.86
C LEU A 199 3.31 -4.24 0.98
N TYR A 200 3.92 -4.93 1.97
CA TYR A 200 3.62 -6.33 2.22
C TYR A 200 2.13 -6.53 2.55
N LYS A 201 1.57 -5.75 3.48
CA LYS A 201 0.14 -5.81 3.85
C LYS A 201 -0.77 -5.44 2.68
N ARG A 202 -0.39 -4.43 1.88
CA ARG A 202 -1.12 -4.02 0.69
C ARG A 202 -1.29 -5.16 -0.31
N TYR A 203 -0.30 -6.02 -0.46
CA TYR A 203 -0.31 -7.08 -1.47
C TYR A 203 -0.71 -8.45 -0.95
N PHE A 204 -0.38 -8.76 0.28
CA PHE A 204 -0.60 -10.09 0.87
C PHE A 204 -1.55 -10.06 2.09
N GLY A 205 -1.84 -8.89 2.61
CA GLY A 205 -2.72 -8.74 3.77
C GLY A 205 -4.18 -9.01 3.42
N LYS A 206 -4.96 -9.23 4.47
CA LYS A 206 -6.41 -9.28 4.39
C LYS A 206 -6.92 -7.86 4.12
N HIS A 207 -7.17 -7.56 2.86
CA HIS A 207 -7.97 -6.38 2.53
C HIS A 207 -9.41 -6.72 2.87
N PRO A 208 -10.09 -5.93 3.70
CA PRO A 208 -11.53 -5.90 3.61
C PRO A 208 -11.80 -5.53 2.15
N ALA A 209 -12.42 -6.44 1.41
CA ALA A 209 -12.78 -6.19 0.02
C ALA A 209 -13.61 -4.91 0.03
N VAL A 210 -13.00 -3.78 -0.37
CA VAL A 210 -13.72 -2.58 -0.73
C VAL A 210 -14.11 -2.82 -2.18
N PRO A 211 -15.35 -3.22 -2.46
CA PRO A 211 -15.77 -3.44 -3.83
C PRO A 211 -15.68 -2.10 -4.55
N HIS A 212 -14.91 -2.03 -5.62
CA HIS A 212 -14.77 -0.84 -6.45
C HIS A 212 -16.10 -0.35 -7.08
N ASN A 213 -17.22 -1.07 -6.91
CA ASN A 213 -18.49 -0.77 -7.60
C ASN A 213 -19.78 -1.18 -6.89
N THR A 214 -19.78 -1.36 -5.57
CA THR A 214 -21.06 -1.53 -4.84
C THR A 214 -21.04 -0.66 -3.61
N THR A 215 -22.15 -0.01 -3.35
CA THR A 215 -22.45 0.86 -2.19
C THR A 215 -21.70 0.37 -0.95
N LYS A 216 -20.64 1.10 -0.57
CA LYS A 216 -19.63 0.80 0.47
C LYS A 216 -20.19 0.57 1.90
N TYR A 217 -21.48 0.44 2.05
CA TYR A 217 -22.19 0.40 3.33
C TYR A 217 -22.64 -1.01 3.77
N THR A 218 -22.41 -2.06 2.96
CA THR A 218 -23.00 -3.38 3.19
C THR A 218 -22.26 -4.28 4.19
N LEU A 219 -21.04 -3.90 4.63
CA LEU A 219 -20.25 -4.74 5.57
C LEU A 219 -20.02 -4.07 6.93
N ILE A 220 -20.60 -2.90 7.16
CA ILE A 220 -20.46 -2.16 8.42
C ILE A 220 -21.67 -2.48 9.29
N LYS A 221 -21.46 -2.67 10.59
CA LYS A 221 -22.56 -2.85 11.55
C LYS A 221 -23.48 -1.65 11.43
N LYS A 222 -24.79 -1.86 11.61
CA LYS A 222 -25.78 -0.78 11.57
C LYS A 222 -25.36 0.34 12.53
N GLY A 223 -25.05 1.54 11.98
CA GLY A 223 -24.59 2.69 12.74
C GLY A 223 -23.12 3.06 12.62
N ASP A 224 -22.25 2.19 12.06
CA ASP A 224 -20.86 2.50 11.79
C ASP A 224 -20.71 3.20 10.43
N ILE A 225 -19.70 4.09 10.30
CA ILE A 225 -19.32 4.78 9.06
C ILE A 225 -18.17 4.06 8.37
N SER A 226 -17.23 3.54 9.15
CA SER A 226 -16.01 2.90 8.66
C SER A 226 -15.47 1.83 9.62
N PRO A 227 -14.55 0.96 9.16
CA PRO A 227 -13.82 0.06 10.05
C PRO A 227 -12.93 0.78 11.08
N PHE A 228 -12.69 2.09 10.90
CA PHE A 228 -11.78 2.91 11.68
C PHE A 228 -12.50 3.86 12.66
N ASP A 229 -13.81 3.74 12.85
CA ASP A 229 -14.60 4.65 13.68
C ASP A 229 -14.05 4.82 15.10
N LYS A 230 -13.55 3.75 15.72
CA LYS A 230 -12.92 3.81 17.06
C LYS A 230 -11.68 4.70 17.05
N LEU A 231 -10.87 4.61 15.99
CA LEU A 231 -9.67 5.41 15.81
C LEU A 231 -10.05 6.89 15.60
N PHE A 232 -11.03 7.16 14.74
CA PHE A 232 -11.50 8.53 14.51
C PHE A 232 -12.10 9.16 15.77
N ARG A 233 -12.88 8.42 16.56
CA ARG A 233 -13.40 8.87 17.86
C ARG A 233 -12.30 9.21 18.87
N LYS A 234 -11.20 8.45 18.85
CA LYS A 234 -10.04 8.68 19.72
C LYS A 234 -9.30 9.95 19.31
N GLU A 235 -8.96 10.07 18.04
CA GLU A 235 -8.09 11.15 17.57
C GLU A 235 -8.84 12.50 17.43
N SER A 236 -10.13 12.49 17.06
CA SER A 236 -10.94 13.70 16.98
C SER A 236 -11.13 14.43 18.30
N LYS A 237 -10.99 13.73 19.46
CA LYS A 237 -11.05 14.35 20.78
C LYS A 237 -9.96 15.40 20.99
N LYS A 238 -8.77 15.19 20.43
CA LYS A 238 -7.66 16.13 20.50
C LYS A 238 -7.95 17.43 19.73
N LEU A 239 -8.69 17.31 18.62
CA LEU A 239 -9.10 18.43 17.77
C LEU A 239 -10.29 19.20 18.35
N GLY A 240 -11.05 18.61 19.29
CA GLY A 240 -12.35 19.13 19.69
C GLY A 240 -13.41 19.02 18.58
N TRP A 241 -13.17 18.17 17.58
CA TRP A 241 -14.06 17.99 16.43
C TRP A 241 -15.04 16.83 16.65
N ASP A 242 -16.19 16.91 15.98
CA ASP A 242 -17.03 15.73 15.79
C ASP A 242 -16.26 14.68 14.99
N TRP A 243 -16.14 13.45 15.50
CA TRP A 243 -15.41 12.37 14.85
C TRP A 243 -15.91 12.06 13.44
N ARG A 244 -17.19 12.36 13.14
CA ARG A 244 -17.78 12.19 11.80
C ARG A 244 -17.23 13.19 10.79
N LEU A 245 -16.76 14.36 11.25
CA LEU A 245 -16.03 15.31 10.40
C LEU A 245 -14.65 14.75 10.03
N LEU A 246 -13.94 14.18 10.99
CA LEU A 246 -12.67 13.49 10.69
C LEU A 246 -12.91 12.30 9.75
N ALA A 247 -13.95 11.50 9.96
CA ALA A 247 -14.33 10.42 9.04
C ALA A 247 -14.66 10.93 7.63
N ALA A 248 -15.35 12.07 7.49
CA ALA A 248 -15.66 12.67 6.19
C ALA A 248 -14.40 13.14 5.45
N LEU A 249 -13.43 13.71 6.18
CA LEU A 249 -12.13 14.08 5.63
C LEU A 249 -11.39 12.82 5.14
N VAL A 250 -11.27 11.80 5.97
CA VAL A 250 -10.59 10.54 5.60
C VAL A 250 -11.27 9.87 4.41
N TYR A 251 -12.60 9.91 4.34
CA TYR A 251 -13.31 9.41 3.17
C TYR A 251 -12.95 10.18 1.89
N THR A 252 -12.82 11.50 2.00
CA THR A 252 -12.44 12.34 0.85
C THR A 252 -11.00 12.09 0.41
N GLU A 253 -10.09 11.82 1.34
CA GLU A 253 -8.67 11.55 1.07
C GLU A 253 -8.44 10.17 0.44
N SER A 254 -8.98 9.12 1.04
CA SER A 254 -8.63 7.74 0.72
C SER A 254 -9.83 6.81 0.52
N GLN A 255 -11.06 7.28 0.75
CA GLN A 255 -12.25 6.44 0.82
C GLN A 255 -12.11 5.31 1.86
N PHE A 256 -11.40 5.58 2.96
CA PHE A 256 -11.05 4.62 4.01
C PHE A 256 -10.10 3.51 3.57
N ASP A 257 -9.38 3.67 2.45
CA ASP A 257 -8.34 2.73 2.05
C ASP A 257 -7.03 3.05 2.80
N PRO A 258 -6.60 2.19 3.75
CA PRO A 258 -5.36 2.42 4.48
C PRO A 258 -4.12 2.24 3.61
N TYR A 259 -4.28 1.74 2.40
CA TYR A 259 -3.21 1.49 1.43
C TYR A 259 -3.29 2.40 0.21
N ALA A 260 -4.11 3.47 0.27
CA ALA A 260 -4.16 4.47 -0.78
C ALA A 260 -2.79 5.14 -0.95
N GLU A 261 -2.39 5.34 -2.19
CA GLU A 261 -1.17 6.04 -2.57
C GLU A 261 -1.49 7.00 -3.72
N SER A 262 -1.10 8.25 -3.58
CA SER A 262 -1.26 9.24 -4.62
C SER A 262 -0.05 9.32 -5.55
N GLU A 263 -0.22 9.92 -6.73
CA GLU A 263 0.87 10.14 -7.69
C GLU A 263 2.01 11.01 -7.13
N VAL A 264 1.72 11.83 -6.13
CA VAL A 264 2.68 12.71 -5.45
C VAL A 264 3.29 12.09 -4.19
N GLY A 265 3.04 10.80 -3.93
CA GLY A 265 3.63 10.08 -2.80
C GLY A 265 2.96 10.35 -1.46
N ALA A 266 1.68 10.71 -1.44
CA ALA A 266 0.90 10.73 -0.21
C ALA A 266 0.31 9.34 0.09
N TYR A 267 0.31 8.92 1.36
CA TYR A 267 -0.03 7.56 1.77
C TYR A 267 -1.13 7.47 2.82
N GLY A 268 -1.91 6.40 2.73
CA GLY A 268 -2.79 5.90 3.78
C GLY A 268 -4.10 6.67 3.91
N LEU A 269 -4.75 6.48 5.06
CA LEU A 269 -6.10 6.99 5.35
C LEU A 269 -6.22 8.50 5.17
N MET A 270 -5.23 9.26 5.62
CA MET A 270 -5.22 10.73 5.61
C MET A 270 -4.26 11.32 4.57
N GLN A 271 -3.76 10.51 3.63
CA GLN A 271 -2.87 10.93 2.54
C GLN A 271 -1.69 11.77 3.04
N ILE A 272 -0.92 11.19 3.95
CA ILE A 272 0.24 11.84 4.57
C ILE A 272 1.45 11.75 3.64
N ILE A 273 2.08 12.89 3.37
CA ILE A 273 3.38 12.94 2.68
C ILE A 273 4.54 12.77 3.68
N PRO A 274 5.70 12.26 3.24
CA PRO A 274 6.86 12.03 4.11
C PRO A 274 7.26 13.24 4.93
N GLU A 275 7.30 14.43 4.33
CA GLU A 275 7.72 15.69 4.98
C GLU A 275 6.79 16.05 6.15
N THR A 276 5.49 15.73 6.03
CA THR A 276 4.54 15.96 7.13
C THR A 276 4.79 14.98 8.28
N ALA A 277 5.06 13.71 7.96
CA ALA A 277 5.38 12.72 8.98
C ALA A 277 6.69 13.05 9.72
N ASP A 278 7.70 13.48 8.99
CA ASP A 278 9.01 13.91 9.54
C ASP A 278 8.86 15.12 10.46
N HIS A 279 8.03 16.10 10.09
CA HIS A 279 7.75 17.28 10.92
C HIS A 279 7.21 16.90 12.32
N PHE A 280 6.41 15.85 12.40
CA PHE A 280 5.88 15.32 13.66
C PHE A 280 6.72 14.19 14.27
N ASN A 281 7.89 13.88 13.71
CA ASN A 281 8.80 12.81 14.14
C ASN A 281 8.16 11.42 14.20
N VAL A 282 7.30 11.10 13.22
CA VAL A 282 6.61 9.81 13.13
C VAL A 282 7.18 8.98 11.98
N GLY A 283 8.05 8.03 12.31
CA GLY A 283 8.71 7.19 11.31
C GLY A 283 7.82 6.14 10.64
N ASN A 284 6.78 5.67 11.33
CA ASN A 284 5.89 4.60 10.81
C ASN A 284 4.49 5.12 10.44
N TYR A 285 4.41 6.17 9.63
CA TYR A 285 3.16 6.79 9.21
C TYR A 285 2.37 5.97 8.16
N PHE A 286 2.89 4.84 7.72
CA PHE A 286 2.18 3.89 6.85
C PHE A 286 1.14 3.03 7.59
N GLU A 287 1.26 2.85 8.92
CA GLU A 287 0.26 2.15 9.71
C GLU A 287 -0.95 3.07 9.97
N PRO A 288 -2.19 2.53 9.92
CA PRO A 288 -3.41 3.35 10.03
C PRO A 288 -3.46 4.25 11.26
N ASP A 289 -3.06 3.73 12.44
CA ASP A 289 -3.05 4.49 13.70
C ASP A 289 -2.09 5.67 13.63
N SER A 290 -0.87 5.45 13.15
CA SER A 290 0.15 6.48 13.01
C SER A 290 -0.22 7.48 11.91
N ASN A 291 -0.82 7.02 10.83
CA ASN A 291 -1.27 7.86 9.73
C ASN A 291 -2.35 8.85 10.18
N VAL A 292 -3.39 8.35 10.88
CA VAL A 292 -4.44 9.21 11.42
C VAL A 292 -3.90 10.13 12.51
N TYR A 293 -2.97 9.66 13.33
CA TYR A 293 -2.31 10.49 14.34
C TYR A 293 -1.58 11.70 13.70
N VAL A 294 -0.72 11.46 12.69
CA VAL A 294 0.00 12.54 11.99
C VAL A 294 -0.97 13.52 11.35
N GLY A 295 -1.99 13.01 10.64
CA GLY A 295 -2.99 13.86 10.00
C GLY A 295 -3.76 14.73 11.00
N THR A 296 -4.09 14.19 12.17
CA THR A 296 -4.79 14.96 13.23
C THR A 296 -3.85 15.97 13.91
N GLU A 297 -2.59 15.67 14.12
CA GLU A 297 -1.60 16.66 14.61
C GLU A 297 -1.42 17.80 13.60
N TYR A 298 -1.40 17.49 12.31
CA TYR A 298 -1.32 18.52 11.28
C TYR A 298 -2.60 19.39 11.22
N LEU A 299 -3.78 18.79 11.33
CA LEU A 299 -5.04 19.54 11.44
C LEU A 299 -5.04 20.44 12.70
N HIS A 300 -4.55 19.95 13.83
CA HIS A 300 -4.44 20.73 15.05
C HIS A 300 -3.46 21.90 14.89
N TYR A 301 -2.32 21.68 14.24
CA TYR A 301 -1.39 22.73 13.89
C TYR A 301 -2.06 23.81 13.03
N LEU A 302 -2.78 23.43 11.98
CA LEU A 302 -3.49 24.35 11.09
C LEU A 302 -4.62 25.11 11.82
N ASP A 303 -5.40 24.45 12.68
CA ASP A 303 -6.47 25.10 13.45
C ASP A 303 -5.89 26.15 14.39
N ARG A 304 -4.82 25.86 15.12
CA ARG A 304 -4.11 26.83 15.96
C ARG A 304 -3.55 27.98 15.12
N TYR A 305 -2.98 27.68 13.96
CA TYR A 305 -2.44 28.70 13.08
C TYR A 305 -3.52 29.68 12.62
N PHE A 306 -4.66 29.19 12.14
CA PHE A 306 -5.76 30.03 11.69
C PHE A 306 -6.56 30.66 12.84
N SER A 307 -6.52 30.13 14.04
CA SER A 307 -7.12 30.80 15.23
C SER A 307 -6.38 32.08 15.63
N SER A 308 -5.12 32.22 15.24
CA SER A 308 -4.34 33.44 15.46
C SER A 308 -4.50 34.49 14.35
N GLN A 309 -5.17 34.14 13.26
CA GLN A 309 -5.47 35.04 12.15
C GLN A 309 -6.81 35.77 12.37
N PRO A 310 -7.02 36.94 11.76
CA PRO A 310 -8.29 37.65 11.82
C PRO A 310 -9.35 36.98 10.93
N ILE A 311 -9.76 35.76 11.30
CA ILE A 311 -10.75 34.95 10.59
C ILE A 311 -11.96 34.77 11.49
N ASP A 312 -13.17 34.83 10.92
CA ASP A 312 -14.38 34.54 11.66
C ASP A 312 -14.32 33.07 12.18
N SER A 313 -14.59 32.91 13.47
CA SER A 313 -14.48 31.60 14.13
C SER A 313 -15.41 30.55 13.55
N SER A 314 -16.56 30.96 13.00
CA SER A 314 -17.52 30.06 12.36
C SER A 314 -17.06 29.58 10.98
N GLU A 315 -16.18 30.33 10.32
CA GLU A 315 -15.62 30.03 9.01
C GLU A 315 -14.27 29.28 9.08
N ARG A 316 -13.57 29.34 10.22
CA ARG A 316 -12.20 28.83 10.41
C ARG A 316 -12.00 27.41 9.90
N LEU A 317 -12.99 26.53 10.12
CA LEU A 317 -12.93 25.14 9.63
C LEU A 317 -12.66 25.05 8.13
N LYS A 318 -13.25 25.92 7.32
CA LYS A 318 -13.10 25.90 5.85
C LYS A 318 -11.65 26.29 5.46
N PHE A 319 -11.06 27.24 6.16
CA PHE A 319 -9.65 27.61 5.98
C PHE A 319 -8.70 26.47 6.36
N VAL A 320 -8.98 25.77 7.45
CA VAL A 320 -8.20 24.60 7.90
C VAL A 320 -8.27 23.48 6.85
N LEU A 321 -9.46 23.13 6.37
CA LEU A 321 -9.65 22.10 5.35
C LEU A 321 -8.94 22.46 4.04
N ALA A 322 -9.03 23.72 3.62
CA ALA A 322 -8.36 24.20 2.41
C ALA A 322 -6.83 24.14 2.55
N ALA A 323 -6.31 24.52 3.72
CA ALA A 323 -4.88 24.48 4.00
C ALA A 323 -4.35 23.05 4.16
N TYR A 324 -5.16 22.14 4.64
CA TYR A 324 -4.81 20.71 4.68
C TYR A 324 -4.55 20.17 3.26
N ASN A 325 -5.43 20.52 2.31
CA ASN A 325 -5.34 20.02 0.93
C ASN A 325 -4.31 20.77 0.07
N ALA A 326 -4.28 22.12 0.13
CA ALA A 326 -3.42 22.93 -0.74
C ALA A 326 -2.13 23.43 -0.08
N GLY A 327 -2.04 23.29 1.23
CA GLY A 327 -1.00 23.94 2.03
C GLY A 327 -1.41 25.36 2.49
N PRO A 328 -0.98 25.77 3.70
CA PRO A 328 -1.38 27.04 4.31
C PRO A 328 -0.90 28.27 3.51
N GLY A 329 0.23 28.15 2.81
CA GLY A 329 0.78 29.24 2.01
C GLY A 329 -0.16 29.72 0.91
N HIS A 330 -0.82 28.80 0.20
CA HIS A 330 -1.78 29.14 -0.86
C HIS A 330 -3.06 29.77 -0.30
N VAL A 331 -3.52 29.34 0.86
CA VAL A 331 -4.68 29.94 1.54
C VAL A 331 -4.34 31.36 2.01
N LEU A 332 -3.13 31.59 2.53
CA LEU A 332 -2.66 32.94 2.89
C LEU A 332 -2.55 33.88 1.67
N ASP A 333 -2.13 33.35 0.53
CA ASP A 333 -2.14 34.12 -0.72
C ASP A 333 -3.58 34.53 -1.09
N ALA A 334 -4.54 33.62 -0.98
CA ALA A 334 -5.94 33.92 -1.26
C ALA A 334 -6.52 34.97 -0.30
N ILE A 335 -6.16 34.92 1.00
CA ILE A 335 -6.52 35.94 1.99
C ILE A 335 -5.95 37.31 1.59
N ARG A 336 -4.68 37.39 1.18
CA ARG A 336 -4.05 38.65 0.75
C ARG A 336 -4.71 39.23 -0.50
N LEU A 337 -5.05 38.35 -1.45
CA LEU A 337 -5.75 38.75 -2.67
C LEU A 337 -7.18 39.24 -2.36
N ALA A 338 -7.93 38.55 -1.48
CA ALA A 338 -9.26 38.97 -1.04
C ALA A 338 -9.22 40.41 -0.47
N ASN A 339 -8.28 40.67 0.44
CA ASN A 339 -8.05 42.02 0.97
C ASN A 339 -7.72 43.04 -0.12
N LYS A 340 -6.82 42.71 -1.05
CA LYS A 340 -6.43 43.60 -2.14
C LYS A 340 -7.59 44.02 -3.02
N TYR A 341 -8.47 43.09 -3.33
CA TYR A 341 -9.60 43.31 -4.21
C TYR A 341 -10.90 43.67 -3.49
N GLY A 342 -10.83 44.10 -2.22
CA GLY A 342 -11.96 44.65 -1.45
C GLY A 342 -12.99 43.61 -1.02
N LYS A 343 -12.59 42.35 -0.91
CA LYS A 343 -13.41 41.28 -0.33
C LYS A 343 -13.12 41.11 1.16
N ASP A 344 -14.08 40.54 1.87
CA ASP A 344 -13.89 40.24 3.30
C ASP A 344 -12.98 39.00 3.48
N ALA A 345 -11.72 39.24 3.83
CA ALA A 345 -10.74 38.18 4.03
C ALA A 345 -10.93 37.37 5.32
N THR A 346 -11.89 37.76 6.16
CA THR A 346 -12.29 36.99 7.36
C THR A 346 -13.31 35.89 7.05
N LEU A 347 -13.94 35.96 5.88
CA LEU A 347 -14.97 35.03 5.40
C LEU A 347 -14.45 34.15 4.27
N TRP A 348 -14.89 32.90 4.27
CA TRP A 348 -14.52 31.92 3.24
C TRP A 348 -15.38 32.08 1.98
N ASP A 349 -16.71 31.83 2.11
CA ASP A 349 -17.62 31.72 0.97
C ASP A 349 -17.76 33.04 0.20
N ASN A 350 -17.56 33.01 -1.11
CA ASN A 350 -17.61 34.14 -2.05
C ASN A 350 -16.58 35.25 -1.76
N ASN A 351 -15.61 34.97 -0.89
CA ASN A 351 -14.55 35.88 -0.51
C ASN A 351 -13.16 35.22 -0.77
N VAL A 352 -12.61 34.50 0.22
CA VAL A 352 -11.29 33.88 0.10
C VAL A 352 -11.30 32.68 -0.84
N ASP A 353 -12.37 31.90 -0.84
CA ASP A 353 -12.54 30.74 -1.73
C ASP A 353 -12.50 31.12 -3.22
N TYR A 354 -12.99 32.30 -3.58
CA TYR A 354 -12.91 32.82 -4.95
C TYR A 354 -11.48 32.97 -5.43
N TYR A 355 -10.62 33.61 -4.62
CA TYR A 355 -9.22 33.83 -4.99
C TYR A 355 -8.39 32.55 -4.96
N LEU A 356 -8.71 31.61 -4.09
CA LEU A 356 -8.11 30.30 -4.11
C LEU A 356 -8.51 29.51 -5.37
N LEU A 357 -9.79 29.54 -5.75
CA LEU A 357 -10.35 28.90 -6.94
C LEU A 357 -9.64 29.36 -8.22
N HIS A 358 -9.41 30.68 -8.33
CA HIS A 358 -8.82 31.32 -9.50
C HIS A 358 -7.29 31.43 -9.44
N LYS A 359 -6.64 30.87 -8.43
CA LYS A 359 -5.19 30.98 -8.24
C LYS A 359 -4.35 30.25 -9.32
N ASN A 360 -4.96 29.55 -10.24
CA ASN A 360 -4.36 29.02 -11.45
C ASN A 360 -4.27 30.06 -12.59
N GLU A 361 -4.88 31.24 -12.45
CA GLU A 361 -4.86 32.30 -13.45
C GLU A 361 -3.66 33.22 -13.24
N PRO A 362 -2.96 33.64 -14.33
CA PRO A 362 -1.75 34.47 -14.25
C PRO A 362 -1.94 35.77 -13.48
N GLU A 363 -3.13 36.35 -13.53
CA GLU A 363 -3.51 37.56 -12.79
C GLU A 363 -3.30 37.41 -11.28
N TYR A 364 -3.66 36.23 -10.73
CA TYR A 364 -3.61 35.97 -9.30
C TYR A 364 -2.31 35.29 -8.85
N TYR A 365 -1.81 34.27 -9.56
CA TYR A 365 -0.60 33.60 -9.08
C TYR A 365 0.69 34.38 -9.35
N ARG A 366 0.68 35.38 -10.27
CA ARG A 366 1.79 36.30 -10.51
C ARG A 366 1.66 37.62 -9.74
N ASP A 367 0.58 37.82 -9.03
CA ASP A 367 0.37 39.01 -8.23
C ASP A 367 1.50 39.14 -7.16
N PRO A 368 2.08 40.33 -6.94
CA PRO A 368 3.15 40.53 -5.96
C PRO A 368 2.79 40.09 -4.52
N LEU A 369 1.48 39.99 -4.18
CA LEU A 369 1.01 39.48 -2.90
C LEU A 369 0.91 37.94 -2.87
N SER A 370 0.93 37.27 -4.01
CA SER A 370 0.98 35.81 -4.11
C SER A 370 2.40 35.30 -3.96
N LYS A 371 2.76 34.88 -2.75
CA LYS A 371 4.13 34.45 -2.40
C LYS A 371 4.41 32.98 -2.74
N ASN A 372 3.36 32.18 -2.95
CA ASN A 372 3.46 30.72 -3.15
C ASN A 372 3.17 30.30 -4.60
N GLY A 373 3.04 31.26 -5.53
CA GLY A 373 2.90 30.99 -6.96
C GLY A 373 1.61 30.26 -7.36
N TYR A 374 1.70 29.44 -8.40
CA TYR A 374 0.58 28.69 -8.98
C TYR A 374 -0.02 27.67 -8.02
N CYS A 375 -1.35 27.55 -8.05
CA CYS A 375 -2.10 26.49 -7.35
C CYS A 375 -3.30 26.07 -8.19
N ASN A 376 -3.58 24.77 -8.27
CA ASN A 376 -4.84 24.27 -8.82
C ASN A 376 -5.98 24.43 -7.79
N GLY A 377 -6.39 25.66 -7.54
CA GLY A 377 -7.38 25.99 -6.51
C GLY A 377 -8.75 25.35 -6.72
N ARG A 378 -9.09 24.95 -7.98
CA ARG A 378 -10.35 24.25 -8.27
C ARG A 378 -10.46 22.91 -7.52
N GLN A 379 -9.35 22.19 -7.37
CA GLN A 379 -9.33 20.94 -6.62
C GLN A 379 -9.64 21.20 -5.15
N THR A 380 -8.96 22.17 -4.53
CA THR A 380 -9.16 22.53 -3.11
C THR A 380 -10.56 23.08 -2.84
N TYR A 381 -11.08 23.90 -3.74
CA TYR A 381 -12.46 24.41 -3.63
C TYR A 381 -13.49 23.27 -3.59
N LYS A 382 -13.35 22.27 -4.47
CA LYS A 382 -14.20 21.07 -4.48
C LYS A 382 -13.98 20.22 -3.22
N TYR A 383 -12.74 20.08 -2.78
CA TYR A 383 -12.38 19.30 -1.61
C TYR A 383 -13.10 19.80 -0.34
N VAL A 384 -13.00 21.09 -0.05
CA VAL A 384 -13.67 21.69 1.13
C VAL A 384 -15.18 21.40 1.12
N ARG A 385 -15.83 21.61 -0.02
CA ARG A 385 -17.26 21.34 -0.18
C ARG A 385 -17.60 19.87 0.00
N GLN A 386 -16.83 18.97 -0.59
CA GLN A 386 -17.02 17.53 -0.50
C GLN A 386 -16.90 17.03 0.95
N VAL A 387 -15.89 17.49 1.69
CA VAL A 387 -15.73 17.12 3.11
C VAL A 387 -16.95 17.56 3.92
N LEU A 388 -17.39 18.81 3.76
CA LEU A 388 -18.52 19.36 4.53
C LEU A 388 -19.86 18.69 4.15
N GLU A 389 -20.08 18.39 2.87
CA GLU A 389 -21.25 17.68 2.39
C GLU A 389 -21.28 16.24 2.93
N THR A 390 -20.15 15.53 2.84
CA THR A 390 -20.01 14.17 3.39
C THR A 390 -20.23 14.17 4.91
N TYR A 391 -19.71 15.16 5.62
CA TYR A 391 -19.94 15.31 7.06
C TYR A 391 -21.42 15.51 7.37
N ASN A 392 -22.12 16.36 6.62
CA ASN A 392 -23.56 16.56 6.79
C ASN A 392 -24.36 15.27 6.57
N ASN A 393 -23.97 14.47 5.59
CA ASN A 393 -24.57 13.15 5.35
C ASN A 393 -24.32 12.21 6.54
N TYR A 394 -23.11 12.19 7.10
CA TYR A 394 -22.76 11.34 8.24
C TYR A 394 -23.46 11.74 9.54
N LYS A 395 -23.79 13.03 9.73
CA LYS A 395 -24.61 13.47 10.88
C LYS A 395 -26.01 12.85 10.90
N ASN A 396 -26.55 12.52 9.73
CA ASN A 396 -27.89 11.95 9.59
C ASN A 396 -27.91 10.41 9.80
N ILE A 397 -26.76 9.76 9.92
CA ILE A 397 -26.69 8.33 10.25
C ILE A 397 -27.08 8.15 11.73
N LYS A 398 -28.23 7.55 11.98
CA LYS A 398 -28.69 7.21 13.34
C LYS A 398 -27.75 6.13 13.92
N GLN A 399 -27.14 6.45 15.05
CA GLN A 399 -26.32 5.54 15.86
C GLN A 399 -27.17 4.46 16.53
#